data_aebb6b6e435caa551abe37ad4ba24f14
#
_entry.id   aebb6b6e435caa551abe37ad4ba24f14
#
_cell.length_a   1.000
_cell.length_b   1.000
_cell.length_c   1.000
_cell.angle_alpha   90.00
_cell.angle_beta   90.00
_cell.angle_gamma   90.00
#
_symmetry.space_group_name_H-M   'P 1'
#
loop_
_entity.id
_entity.type
_entity.pdbx_description
1 polymer ?
#
loop_
_entity_poly.entity_id
_entity_poly.type
_entity_poly.pdbx_seq_one_letter_code
_entity_poly.pdbx_strand_id
1 'polypeptide(L)'
;MKKIYLAGPDVFFRDADAHFDTLQACCAALGLLGVRPSDGGLSQGAEGAQGSGDELAQRIYAANVALIRDCDAVLANLMPFRNPLEPDSGTVFEVGMAVALGKPVAGVVQDMALAYEHKVARVCGLQRDAAGQAWDASHGFMIEEFGQPMNLMLSRSTALFGGTEQALLHLAALLSPASR
;
A
#
# COMPACT_ATOMS: atom_id res chain seq x y z
N MET A 1 -6.33 20.44 -8.95
CA MET A 1 -6.86 19.15 -8.51
C MET A 1 -5.79 18.48 -7.67
N LYS A 2 -6.14 17.92 -6.50
CA LYS A 2 -5.19 17.22 -5.62
C LYS A 2 -4.82 15.87 -6.21
N LYS A 3 -3.54 15.49 -6.15
CA LYS A 3 -2.98 14.29 -6.74
C LYS A 3 -2.83 13.18 -5.70
N ILE A 4 -3.31 11.99 -6.01
CA ILE A 4 -3.21 10.79 -5.17
C ILE A 4 -2.32 9.77 -5.88
N TYR A 5 -1.17 9.44 -5.31
CA TYR A 5 -0.35 8.33 -5.79
C TYR A 5 -1.01 7.00 -5.41
N LEU A 6 -1.16 6.12 -6.40
CA LEU A 6 -1.83 4.83 -6.26
C LEU A 6 -0.79 3.73 -6.02
N ALA A 7 -0.32 3.64 -4.78
CA ALA A 7 0.69 2.65 -4.37
C ALA A 7 0.09 1.26 -4.27
N GLY A 8 0.75 0.26 -4.82
CA GLY A 8 0.27 -1.11 -4.72
C GLY A 8 0.94 -2.08 -5.68
N PRO A 9 0.78 -3.39 -5.44
CA PRO A 9 1.20 -4.43 -6.36
C PRO A 9 0.32 -4.50 -7.62
N ASP A 10 -0.60 -3.58 -7.79
CA ASP A 10 -1.63 -3.57 -8.87
C ASP A 10 -1.00 -3.52 -10.27
N VAL A 11 0.22 -2.98 -10.40
CA VAL A 11 1.02 -3.02 -11.64
C VAL A 11 1.33 -4.45 -12.12
N PHE A 12 1.25 -5.45 -11.23
CA PHE A 12 1.48 -6.86 -11.54
C PHE A 12 0.20 -7.63 -11.89
N PHE A 13 -0.97 -6.98 -11.87
CA PHE A 13 -2.22 -7.62 -12.27
C PHE A 13 -2.24 -7.83 -13.78
N ARG A 14 -2.88 -8.90 -14.23
CA ARG A 14 -3.04 -9.17 -15.68
C ARG A 14 -3.85 -8.12 -16.41
N ASP A 15 -4.78 -7.50 -15.69
CA ASP A 15 -5.69 -6.44 -16.11
C ASP A 15 -5.34 -5.08 -15.46
N ALA A 16 -4.06 -4.84 -15.20
CA ALA A 16 -3.56 -3.65 -14.51
C ALA A 16 -4.12 -2.35 -15.10
N ASP A 17 -4.15 -2.21 -16.43
CA ASP A 17 -4.66 -0.99 -17.06
C ASP A 17 -6.13 -0.73 -16.73
N ALA A 18 -7.01 -1.73 -16.89
CA ALA A 18 -8.43 -1.61 -16.55
C ALA A 18 -8.65 -1.37 -15.05
N HIS A 19 -7.82 -1.98 -14.21
CA HIS A 19 -7.84 -1.76 -12.78
C HIS A 19 -7.46 -0.31 -12.41
N PHE A 20 -6.37 0.22 -12.95
CA PHE A 20 -5.97 1.61 -12.74
C PHE A 20 -6.97 2.61 -13.31
N ASP A 21 -7.57 2.33 -14.49
CA ASP A 21 -8.64 3.16 -15.05
C ASP A 21 -9.82 3.27 -14.06
N THR A 22 -10.18 2.17 -13.42
CA THR A 22 -11.22 2.14 -12.39
C THR A 22 -10.83 2.98 -11.17
N LEU A 23 -9.60 2.84 -10.64
CA LEU A 23 -9.11 3.63 -9.51
C LEU A 23 -9.06 5.12 -9.84
N GLN A 24 -8.62 5.47 -11.05
CA GLN A 24 -8.58 6.86 -11.51
C GLN A 24 -9.98 7.46 -11.67
N ALA A 25 -10.95 6.67 -12.16
CA ALA A 25 -12.35 7.08 -12.21
C ALA A 25 -12.94 7.33 -10.83
N CYS A 26 -12.63 6.47 -9.83
CA CYS A 26 -13.01 6.67 -8.44
C CYS A 26 -12.41 7.97 -7.87
N CYS A 27 -11.13 8.25 -8.14
CA CYS A 27 -10.49 9.50 -7.74
C CYS A 27 -11.19 10.70 -8.39
N ALA A 28 -11.43 10.65 -9.70
CA ALA A 28 -12.07 11.72 -10.46
C ALA A 28 -13.47 12.07 -9.95
N ALA A 29 -14.27 11.07 -9.57
CA ALA A 29 -15.59 11.24 -8.97
C ALA A 29 -15.56 12.06 -7.67
N LEU A 30 -14.41 12.09 -6.98
CA LEU A 30 -14.17 12.87 -5.75
C LEU A 30 -13.40 14.17 -5.99
N GLY A 31 -13.19 14.57 -7.25
CA GLY A 31 -12.42 15.76 -7.61
C GLY A 31 -10.91 15.62 -7.40
N LEU A 32 -10.40 14.38 -7.32
CA LEU A 32 -9.00 14.04 -7.16
C LEU A 32 -8.41 13.55 -8.49
N LEU A 33 -7.09 13.60 -8.62
CA LEU A 33 -6.35 13.01 -9.73
C LEU A 33 -5.58 11.77 -9.25
N GLY A 34 -6.00 10.58 -9.67
CA GLY A 34 -5.26 9.34 -9.44
C GLY A 34 -4.02 9.27 -10.32
N VAL A 35 -2.87 9.08 -9.71
CA VAL A 35 -1.55 8.97 -10.38
C VAL A 35 -1.05 7.55 -10.19
N ARG A 36 -1.03 6.76 -11.27
CA ARG A 36 -0.52 5.37 -11.25
C ARG A 36 1.01 5.34 -11.19
N PRO A 37 1.61 4.31 -10.60
CA PRO A 37 3.05 4.10 -10.65
C PRO A 37 3.58 4.00 -12.08
N SER A 38 4.83 4.39 -12.30
CA SER A 38 5.53 4.09 -13.53
C SER A 38 6.00 2.63 -13.52
N ASP A 39 5.71 1.91 -14.59
CA ASP A 39 6.23 0.56 -14.83
C ASP A 39 7.44 0.56 -15.79
N GLY A 40 7.91 1.73 -16.19
CA GLY A 40 9.03 1.90 -17.13
C GLY A 40 8.73 1.39 -18.54
N GLY A 41 7.44 1.18 -18.88
CA GLY A 41 7.00 0.64 -20.16
C GLY A 41 6.92 -0.88 -20.21
N LEU A 42 7.04 -1.58 -19.07
CA LEU A 42 6.95 -3.06 -19.02
C LEU A 42 5.60 -3.56 -19.52
N SER A 43 4.50 -2.86 -19.26
CA SER A 43 3.15 -3.21 -19.75
C SER A 43 3.02 -3.11 -21.27
N GLN A 44 3.90 -2.35 -21.93
CA GLN A 44 3.93 -2.17 -23.39
C GLN A 44 4.76 -3.25 -24.11
N GLY A 45 5.28 -4.22 -23.37
CA GLY A 45 6.13 -5.31 -23.87
C GLY A 45 7.61 -4.93 -24.02
N ALA A 46 8.39 -5.90 -24.53
CA ALA A 46 9.87 -5.76 -24.60
C ALA A 46 10.35 -4.57 -25.45
N GLU A 47 9.54 -4.05 -26.36
CA GLU A 47 9.88 -2.90 -27.19
C GLU A 47 9.81 -1.57 -26.41
N GLY A 48 9.01 -1.51 -25.34
CA GLY A 48 8.93 -0.34 -24.44
C GLY A 48 10.02 -0.30 -23.35
N ALA A 49 10.60 -1.44 -23.04
CA ALA A 49 11.61 -1.59 -21.99
C ALA A 49 13.02 -1.46 -22.57
N GLN A 50 13.53 -0.25 -22.73
CA GLN A 50 14.89 -0.01 -23.24
C GLN A 50 15.92 0.01 -22.10
N GLY A 51 17.09 -0.60 -22.33
CA GLY A 51 18.23 -0.65 -21.42
C GLY A 51 18.42 -2.02 -20.74
N SER A 52 19.47 -2.15 -19.91
CA SER A 52 19.68 -3.32 -19.07
C SER A 52 18.61 -3.42 -17.97
N GLY A 53 18.42 -4.59 -17.38
CA GLY A 53 17.48 -4.78 -16.27
C GLY A 53 17.75 -3.84 -15.10
N ASP A 54 19.02 -3.56 -14.79
CA ASP A 54 19.43 -2.64 -13.72
C ASP A 54 19.10 -1.17 -14.06
N GLU A 55 19.40 -0.73 -15.28
CA GLU A 55 19.07 0.62 -15.74
C GLU A 55 17.56 0.85 -15.77
N LEU A 56 16.78 -0.14 -16.21
CA LEU A 56 15.33 -0.07 -16.19
C LEU A 56 14.80 0.01 -14.76
N ALA A 57 15.30 -0.84 -13.87
CA ALA A 57 14.92 -0.83 -12.45
C ALA A 57 15.21 0.53 -11.80
N GLN A 58 16.39 1.11 -12.07
CA GLN A 58 16.76 2.44 -11.56
C GLN A 58 15.85 3.54 -12.08
N ARG A 59 15.44 3.49 -13.37
CA ARG A 59 14.51 4.46 -13.94
C ARG A 59 13.12 4.35 -13.32
N ILE A 60 12.59 3.12 -13.16
CA ILE A 60 11.30 2.87 -12.51
C ILE A 60 11.32 3.43 -11.08
N TYR A 61 12.34 3.07 -10.30
CA TYR A 61 12.53 3.58 -8.95
C TYR A 61 12.53 5.11 -8.90
N ALA A 62 13.37 5.74 -9.72
CA ALA A 62 13.50 7.20 -9.72
C ALA A 62 12.19 7.89 -10.13
N ALA A 63 11.47 7.34 -11.11
CA ALA A 63 10.17 7.85 -11.56
C ALA A 63 9.12 7.76 -10.45
N ASN A 64 9.00 6.61 -9.76
CA ASN A 64 8.03 6.43 -8.69
C ASN A 64 8.34 7.31 -7.48
N VAL A 65 9.61 7.45 -7.11
CA VAL A 65 10.04 8.41 -6.08
C VAL A 65 9.65 9.85 -6.45
N ALA A 66 9.81 10.25 -7.71
CA ALA A 66 9.41 11.58 -8.17
C ALA A 66 7.88 11.77 -8.13
N LEU A 67 7.10 10.76 -8.55
CA LEU A 67 5.64 10.78 -8.50
C LEU A 67 5.13 10.91 -7.05
N ILE A 68 5.69 10.12 -6.11
CA ILE A 68 5.32 10.22 -4.69
C ILE A 68 5.61 11.63 -4.16
N ARG A 69 6.73 12.24 -4.53
CA ARG A 69 7.07 13.62 -4.11
C ARG A 69 6.09 14.66 -4.68
N ASP A 70 5.64 14.47 -5.90
CA ASP A 70 4.73 15.40 -6.60
C ASP A 70 3.26 15.26 -6.17
N CYS A 71 2.84 14.10 -5.66
CA CYS A 71 1.49 13.84 -5.19
C CYS A 71 1.22 14.49 -3.82
N ASP A 72 -0.05 14.80 -3.54
CA ASP A 72 -0.50 15.39 -2.27
C ASP A 72 -0.75 14.34 -1.17
N ALA A 73 -1.10 13.10 -1.57
CA ALA A 73 -1.36 11.98 -0.67
C ALA A 73 -1.13 10.64 -1.38
N VAL A 74 -1.21 9.54 -0.63
CA VAL A 74 -1.06 8.17 -1.14
C VAL A 74 -2.27 7.34 -0.75
N LEU A 75 -2.85 6.64 -1.72
CA LEU A 75 -3.73 5.49 -1.53
C LEU A 75 -2.86 4.23 -1.70
N ALA A 76 -2.79 3.38 -0.66
CA ALA A 76 -1.95 2.19 -0.69
C ALA A 76 -2.79 0.91 -0.66
N ASN A 77 -2.59 0.02 -1.63
CA ASN A 77 -3.12 -1.33 -1.58
C ASN A 77 -2.20 -2.20 -0.70
N LEU A 78 -2.61 -2.41 0.55
CA LEU A 78 -1.89 -3.20 1.55
C LEU A 78 -2.49 -4.61 1.72
N MET A 79 -3.17 -5.12 0.71
CA MET A 79 -3.62 -6.51 0.68
C MET A 79 -2.42 -7.46 0.63
N PRO A 80 -2.54 -8.70 1.16
CA PRO A 80 -1.49 -9.70 1.05
C PRO A 80 -1.05 -9.92 -0.40
N PHE A 81 0.27 -9.96 -0.63
CA PHE A 81 0.83 -10.11 -1.96
C PHE A 81 1.99 -11.13 -1.97
N ARG A 82 1.88 -12.16 -2.82
CA ARG A 82 2.83 -13.29 -2.95
C ARG A 82 3.02 -14.13 -1.68
N ASN A 83 2.35 -13.79 -0.62
CA ASN A 83 2.27 -14.51 0.64
C ASN A 83 0.88 -14.24 1.26
N PRO A 84 0.41 -15.06 2.21
CA PRO A 84 -0.95 -14.92 2.75
C PRO A 84 -1.10 -13.88 3.87
N LEU A 85 -0.03 -13.19 4.25
CA LEU A 85 0.00 -12.35 5.46
C LEU A 85 0.39 -10.90 5.20
N GLU A 86 1.51 -10.68 4.49
CA GLU A 86 2.13 -9.37 4.37
C GLU A 86 1.84 -8.69 3.03
N PRO A 87 1.76 -7.36 2.99
CA PRO A 87 1.65 -6.61 1.75
C PRO A 87 2.95 -6.67 0.92
N ASP A 88 2.89 -6.13 -0.28
CA ASP A 88 4.07 -5.95 -1.11
C ASP A 88 5.12 -5.03 -0.47
N SER A 89 6.36 -5.48 -0.42
CA SER A 89 7.48 -4.73 0.19
C SER A 89 7.78 -3.40 -0.51
N GLY A 90 7.58 -3.34 -1.84
CA GLY A 90 7.70 -2.10 -2.60
C GLY A 90 6.65 -1.07 -2.17
N THR A 91 5.41 -1.51 -2.02
CA THR A 91 4.32 -0.68 -1.52
C THR A 91 4.59 -0.19 -0.09
N VAL A 92 5.14 -1.05 0.78
CA VAL A 92 5.52 -0.64 2.15
C VAL A 92 6.63 0.43 2.13
N PHE A 93 7.61 0.30 1.23
CA PHE A 93 8.64 1.33 1.03
C PHE A 93 8.01 2.67 0.60
N GLU A 94 7.07 2.65 -0.35
CA GLU A 94 6.37 3.85 -0.84
C GLU A 94 5.55 4.53 0.25
N VAL A 95 4.85 3.75 1.08
CA VAL A 95 4.14 4.22 2.28
C VAL A 95 5.10 4.89 3.25
N GLY A 96 6.20 4.23 3.60
CA GLY A 96 7.21 4.79 4.51
C GLY A 96 7.79 6.10 3.99
N MET A 97 8.05 6.17 2.69
CA MET A 97 8.52 7.40 2.05
C MET A 97 7.48 8.52 2.13
N ALA A 98 6.21 8.24 1.82
CA ALA A 98 5.14 9.22 1.89
C ALA A 98 4.97 9.78 3.31
N VAL A 99 4.99 8.90 4.32
CA VAL A 99 4.94 9.27 5.75
C VAL A 99 6.11 10.17 6.12
N ALA A 100 7.34 9.82 5.70
CA ALA A 100 8.53 10.64 5.96
C ALA A 100 8.47 12.02 5.29
N LEU A 101 7.72 12.15 4.19
CA LEU A 101 7.45 13.42 3.51
C LEU A 101 6.26 14.20 4.12
N GLY A 102 5.65 13.69 5.21
CA GLY A 102 4.49 14.31 5.85
C GLY A 102 3.20 14.25 5.02
N LYS A 103 3.11 13.32 4.08
CA LYS A 103 1.92 13.16 3.23
C LYS A 103 0.91 12.23 3.90
N PRO A 104 -0.41 12.55 3.82
CA PRO A 104 -1.46 11.63 4.24
C PRO A 104 -1.39 10.32 3.47
N VAL A 105 -1.53 9.20 4.18
CA VAL A 105 -1.60 7.86 3.58
C VAL A 105 -2.88 7.16 4.05
N ALA A 106 -3.67 6.66 3.11
CA ALA A 106 -4.78 5.76 3.38
C ALA A 106 -4.48 4.38 2.79
N GLY A 107 -4.50 3.35 3.64
CA GLY A 107 -4.24 1.97 3.27
C GLY A 107 -5.51 1.14 3.17
N VAL A 108 -5.63 0.32 2.13
CA VAL A 108 -6.69 -0.68 1.98
C VAL A 108 -6.15 -2.03 2.42
N VAL A 109 -6.80 -2.65 3.41
CA VAL A 109 -6.36 -3.90 4.02
C VAL A 109 -7.47 -4.94 4.04
N GLN A 110 -7.08 -6.19 4.03
CA GLN A 110 -8.00 -7.31 4.22
C GLN A 110 -8.36 -7.45 5.71
N ASP A 111 -9.64 -7.76 5.97
CA ASP A 111 -10.12 -8.10 7.32
C ASP A 111 -9.73 -7.07 8.40
N MET A 112 -10.22 -5.84 8.24
CA MET A 112 -10.02 -4.75 9.21
C MET A 112 -10.35 -5.12 10.66
N ALA A 113 -11.34 -6.00 10.86
CA ALA A 113 -11.77 -6.43 12.19
C ALA A 113 -10.86 -7.50 12.81
N LEU A 114 -9.99 -8.12 12.02
CA LEU A 114 -9.09 -9.17 12.49
C LEU A 114 -7.73 -8.58 12.86
N ALA A 115 -7.36 -8.71 14.11
CA ALA A 115 -6.07 -8.25 14.60
C ALA A 115 -4.90 -9.03 13.97
N TYR A 116 -3.76 -8.35 13.81
CA TYR A 116 -2.56 -8.89 13.15
C TYR A 116 -2.07 -10.19 13.80
N GLU A 117 -2.05 -10.26 15.12
CA GLU A 117 -1.69 -11.47 15.86
C GLU A 117 -2.55 -12.68 15.48
N HIS A 118 -3.83 -12.47 15.24
CA HIS A 118 -4.75 -13.55 14.80
C HIS A 118 -4.50 -13.93 13.33
N LYS A 119 -4.11 -12.99 12.48
CA LYS A 119 -3.71 -13.28 11.08
C LYS A 119 -2.44 -14.12 11.07
N VAL A 120 -1.42 -13.75 11.86
CA VAL A 120 -0.17 -14.52 12.01
C VAL A 120 -0.47 -15.92 12.55
N ALA A 121 -1.28 -16.03 13.62
CA ALA A 121 -1.64 -17.31 14.21
C ALA A 121 -2.34 -18.26 13.22
N ARG A 122 -3.18 -17.73 12.31
CA ARG A 122 -3.85 -18.55 11.26
C ARG A 122 -2.88 -19.09 10.22
N VAL A 123 -1.81 -18.34 9.90
CA VAL A 123 -0.85 -18.71 8.86
C VAL A 123 0.31 -19.52 9.41
N CYS A 124 0.89 -19.06 10.52
CA CYS A 124 2.13 -19.59 11.09
C CYS A 124 1.93 -20.47 12.34
N GLY A 125 0.67 -20.55 12.84
CA GLY A 125 0.39 -21.14 14.16
C GLY A 125 0.83 -20.22 15.30
N LEU A 126 0.37 -20.59 16.52
CA LEU A 126 0.63 -19.82 17.73
C LEU A 126 1.15 -20.73 18.84
N GLN A 127 2.23 -20.31 19.50
CA GLN A 127 2.72 -20.89 20.76
C GLN A 127 2.87 -19.79 21.81
N ARG A 128 2.68 -20.14 23.08
CA ARG A 128 2.97 -19.23 24.20
C ARG A 128 4.04 -19.83 25.10
N ASP A 129 4.98 -18.99 25.52
CA ASP A 129 5.97 -19.39 26.50
C ASP A 129 5.41 -19.30 27.94
N ALA A 130 6.24 -19.65 28.93
CA ALA A 130 5.86 -19.62 30.33
C ALA A 130 5.53 -18.21 30.87
N ALA A 131 5.99 -17.15 30.19
CA ALA A 131 5.66 -15.76 30.51
C ALA A 131 4.37 -15.29 29.80
N GLY A 132 3.76 -16.13 28.96
CA GLY A 132 2.57 -15.81 28.17
C GLY A 132 2.83 -15.09 26.85
N GLN A 133 4.11 -14.84 26.49
CA GLN A 133 4.50 -14.19 25.26
C GLN A 133 4.13 -15.07 24.05
N ALA A 134 3.53 -14.46 23.04
CA ALA A 134 3.15 -15.12 21.80
C ALA A 134 4.31 -15.25 20.82
N TRP A 135 4.42 -16.43 20.21
CA TRP A 135 5.42 -16.78 19.21
C TRP A 135 4.74 -17.48 18.03
N ASP A 136 5.17 -17.21 16.80
CA ASP A 136 4.73 -18.02 15.67
C ASP A 136 5.35 -19.43 15.77
N ALA A 137 4.53 -20.44 15.53
CA ALA A 137 4.94 -21.84 15.69
C ALA A 137 5.84 -22.34 14.55
N SER A 138 5.85 -21.63 13.40
CA SER A 138 6.59 -22.05 12.21
C SER A 138 8.06 -21.61 12.23
N HIS A 139 8.36 -20.42 12.78
CA HIS A 139 9.69 -19.81 12.69
C HIS A 139 10.24 -19.40 14.07
N GLY A 140 9.39 -19.36 15.10
CA GLY A 140 9.80 -18.94 16.45
C GLY A 140 10.03 -17.44 16.59
N PHE A 141 9.33 -16.63 15.79
CA PHE A 141 9.37 -15.17 15.94
C PHE A 141 8.27 -14.69 16.89
N MET A 142 8.59 -13.66 17.67
CA MET A 142 7.61 -13.01 18.53
C MET A 142 6.49 -12.39 17.71
N ILE A 143 5.25 -12.56 18.14
CA ILE A 143 4.09 -11.95 17.51
C ILE A 143 3.76 -10.65 18.23
N GLU A 144 3.55 -9.57 17.45
CA GLU A 144 3.03 -8.30 17.95
C GLU A 144 1.55 -8.45 18.35
N GLU A 145 1.22 -8.20 19.61
CA GLU A 145 -0.16 -8.31 20.14
C GLU A 145 -0.71 -6.94 20.56
N PHE A 146 -0.86 -6.04 19.57
CA PHE A 146 -1.39 -4.69 19.80
C PHE A 146 -2.86 -4.53 19.40
N GLY A 147 -3.52 -5.60 18.97
CA GLY A 147 -4.91 -5.56 18.49
C GLY A 147 -5.09 -4.74 17.23
N GLN A 148 -4.03 -4.48 16.47
CA GLN A 148 -4.07 -3.67 15.24
C GLN A 148 -4.30 -4.58 14.02
N PRO A 149 -4.92 -4.07 12.94
CA PRO A 149 -5.18 -4.89 11.73
C PRO A 149 -3.93 -5.25 10.94
N MET A 150 -2.80 -4.57 11.15
CA MET A 150 -1.49 -4.84 10.56
C MET A 150 -0.39 -4.66 11.61
N ASN A 151 0.87 -4.92 11.24
CA ASN A 151 1.99 -4.63 12.12
C ASN A 151 1.97 -3.18 12.61
N LEU A 152 2.62 -2.95 13.75
CA LEU A 152 2.65 -1.65 14.44
C LEU A 152 2.97 -0.47 13.51
N MET A 153 4.01 -0.60 12.68
CA MET A 153 4.51 0.52 11.88
C MET A 153 3.49 0.97 10.84
N LEU A 154 2.87 0.04 10.12
CA LEU A 154 1.82 0.36 9.15
C LEU A 154 0.54 0.86 9.83
N SER A 155 0.10 0.18 10.91
CA SER A 155 -1.13 0.55 11.61
C SER A 155 -1.08 1.93 12.27
N ARG A 156 0.11 2.40 12.66
CA ARG A 156 0.26 3.71 13.33
C ARG A 156 0.62 4.84 12.38
N SER A 157 1.17 4.52 11.22
CA SER A 157 1.60 5.53 10.25
C SER A 157 0.55 5.83 9.16
N THR A 158 -0.49 4.97 9.02
CA THR A 158 -1.49 5.07 7.96
C THR A 158 -2.92 5.04 8.53
N ALA A 159 -3.85 5.69 7.85
CA ALA A 159 -5.28 5.47 8.08
C ALA A 159 -5.71 4.22 7.30
N LEU A 160 -6.18 3.17 8.00
CA LEU A 160 -6.51 1.88 7.39
C LEU A 160 -8.01 1.71 7.16
N PHE A 161 -8.38 1.11 6.03
CA PHE A 161 -9.76 0.91 5.59
C PHE A 161 -9.95 -0.48 4.97
N GLY A 162 -11.17 -1.03 5.07
CA GLY A 162 -11.55 -2.29 4.44
C GLY A 162 -11.88 -2.17 2.94
N GLY A 163 -11.86 -0.95 2.36
CA GLY A 163 -12.19 -0.73 0.96
C GLY A 163 -11.69 0.61 0.41
N THR A 164 -11.45 0.62 -0.90
CA THR A 164 -10.90 1.74 -1.65
C THR A 164 -11.76 3.00 -1.56
N GLU A 165 -13.08 2.85 -1.65
CA GLU A 165 -14.00 4.00 -1.59
C GLU A 165 -13.88 4.77 -0.27
N GLN A 166 -13.88 4.06 0.86
CA GLN A 166 -13.73 4.66 2.19
C GLN A 166 -12.37 5.36 2.35
N ALA A 167 -11.31 4.74 1.85
CA ALA A 167 -9.95 5.30 1.87
C ALA A 167 -9.88 6.59 1.04
N LEU A 168 -10.46 6.61 -0.16
CA LEU A 168 -10.50 7.80 -1.02
C LEU A 168 -11.36 8.92 -0.44
N LEU A 169 -12.51 8.61 0.15
CA LEU A 169 -13.36 9.60 0.85
C LEU A 169 -12.60 10.26 2.00
N HIS A 170 -11.83 9.47 2.77
CA HIS A 170 -10.99 9.99 3.84
C HIS A 170 -9.92 10.96 3.30
N LEU A 171 -9.19 10.58 2.25
CA LEU A 171 -8.19 11.45 1.62
C LEU A 171 -8.81 12.71 1.04
N ALA A 172 -9.97 12.61 0.37
CA ALA A 172 -10.69 13.76 -0.16
C ALA A 172 -11.06 14.76 0.94
N ALA A 173 -11.54 14.26 2.08
CA ALA A 173 -11.87 15.10 3.23
C ALA A 173 -10.64 15.81 3.81
N LEU A 174 -9.51 15.10 3.97
CA LEU A 174 -8.26 15.69 4.47
C LEU A 174 -7.66 16.73 3.54
N LEU A 175 -7.82 16.57 2.23
CA LEU A 175 -7.22 17.43 1.21
C LEU A 175 -8.15 18.58 0.79
N SER A 176 -9.42 18.57 1.24
CA SER A 176 -10.34 19.66 1.01
C SER A 176 -9.86 20.92 1.73
N PRO A 177 -9.98 22.12 1.10
CA PRO A 177 -9.69 23.36 1.83
C PRO A 177 -10.63 23.45 3.04
N ALA A 178 -10.07 23.75 4.21
CA ALA A 178 -10.88 24.01 5.40
C ALA A 178 -11.93 25.08 5.05
N SER A 179 -13.20 24.75 5.20
CA SER A 179 -14.26 25.75 5.09
C SER A 179 -14.01 26.83 6.15
N ARG A 180 -13.63 28.01 5.71
CA ARG A 180 -13.45 29.20 6.58
C ARG A 180 -14.79 29.73 7.01
#